data_3e6e2d8468fb550f3266b403e0eb9d2c
#
_entry.id   3e6e2d8468fb550f3266b403e0eb9d2c
#
_cell.length_a   1.000
_cell.length_b   1.000
_cell.length_c   1.000
_cell.angle_alpha   90.00
_cell.angle_beta   90.00
_cell.angle_gamma   90.00
#
_symmetry.space_group_name_H-M   'P 1'
#
loop_
_entity.id
_entity.type
_entity.pdbx_description
1 polymer ?
#
loop_
_entity_poly.entity_id
_entity_poly.type
_entity_poly.pdbx_seq_one_letter_code
_entity_poly.pdbx_strand_id
1 'polypeptide(L)'
;MTGEKQYDVIIVGGGNAALTAALASANEGAKTLIVEKAPEYLRGGNSYFTGGLFRFAYEGLEDILGVLDEMSEEEQAGIDVGSYNQAAFYSDIMRVTEGLSDPQLIQTLVGQSYPTMKWMKDEGVPWILAYGRQAFRHEGILRFWGGLIVEAVGAGKGLSDSLFEIVEKKGVDVRYETKATTLRTDNQGRIVGLTVKDSSGFQDLDSDSVILACGGFEANPEMRTRYLGPGWELAKVRGTQFNTGDGIRMALDIGAQSFGHWSGCHAVAWDLNAPPTGDRNVADLFQKHSYPFGLIVNVEGNRFVDEGADFRNYTYAKYGREILSQPQRAAFQIFDQKTKHLLRDEYSVAQVSMAESNTIEGLAEGLDIDKDQLVKTIAEFNGAVQEGEFNPTVLDGKHTEGIEPPKSNWAVPIDEPPYLGYAVTCGITFTFGGLKINDTTHVLDTED
;
A
#
# COMPACT_ATOMS: atom_id res chain seq x y z
N MET A 1 -6.72 35.54 -30.41
CA MET A 1 -6.53 34.37 -31.33
C MET A 1 -6.44 33.14 -30.42
N THR A 2 -7.50 32.36 -30.30
CA THR A 2 -7.47 31.07 -29.65
C THR A 2 -6.71 30.13 -30.60
N GLY A 3 -5.39 30.04 -30.42
CA GLY A 3 -4.61 29.01 -31.08
C GLY A 3 -5.19 27.63 -30.73
N GLU A 4 -5.16 26.71 -31.67
CA GLU A 4 -5.51 25.31 -31.44
C GLU A 4 -4.66 24.81 -30.25
N LYS A 5 -5.31 24.33 -29.18
CA LYS A 5 -4.59 23.82 -28.01
C LYS A 5 -3.80 22.58 -28.41
N GLN A 6 -2.67 22.40 -27.74
CA GLN A 6 -1.75 21.33 -28.09
C GLN A 6 -2.32 19.95 -27.68
N TYR A 7 -3.07 19.90 -26.54
CA TYR A 7 -3.71 18.70 -26.00
C TYR A 7 -5.09 19.05 -25.44
N ASP A 8 -6.02 18.09 -25.45
CA ASP A 8 -7.29 18.20 -24.74
C ASP A 8 -7.07 17.94 -23.25
N VAL A 9 -6.27 16.92 -22.91
CA VAL A 9 -5.98 16.51 -21.53
C VAL A 9 -4.48 16.32 -21.34
N ILE A 10 -3.93 16.93 -20.28
CA ILE A 10 -2.59 16.61 -19.79
C ILE A 10 -2.69 15.94 -18.44
N ILE A 11 -2.04 14.77 -18.26
CA ILE A 11 -2.04 13.98 -17.05
C ILE A 11 -0.66 14.03 -16.42
N VAL A 12 -0.58 14.38 -15.14
CA VAL A 12 0.67 14.50 -14.39
C VAL A 12 0.90 13.25 -13.54
N GLY A 13 1.94 12.48 -13.90
CA GLY A 13 2.32 11.23 -13.24
C GLY A 13 2.18 10.02 -14.17
N GLY A 14 2.80 8.89 -13.80
CA GLY A 14 2.80 7.63 -14.56
C GLY A 14 2.45 6.42 -13.69
N GLY A 15 1.69 6.62 -12.61
CA GLY A 15 1.14 5.54 -11.78
C GLY A 15 -0.21 5.03 -12.28
N ASN A 16 -0.82 4.09 -11.55
CA ASN A 16 -2.11 3.49 -11.89
C ASN A 16 -3.20 4.54 -12.19
N ALA A 17 -3.36 5.56 -11.34
CA ALA A 17 -4.35 6.61 -11.53
C ALA A 17 -4.12 7.39 -12.84
N ALA A 18 -2.88 7.68 -13.18
CA ALA A 18 -2.54 8.39 -14.43
C ALA A 18 -2.86 7.54 -15.66
N LEU A 19 -2.46 6.27 -15.64
CA LEU A 19 -2.62 5.36 -16.78
C LEU A 19 -4.10 5.03 -17.02
N THR A 20 -4.89 4.82 -15.97
CA THR A 20 -6.34 4.60 -16.12
C THR A 20 -7.08 5.86 -16.57
N ALA A 21 -6.68 7.05 -16.10
CA ALA A 21 -7.21 8.31 -16.59
C ALA A 21 -6.86 8.54 -18.06
N ALA A 22 -5.62 8.22 -18.48
CA ALA A 22 -5.20 8.32 -19.87
C ALA A 22 -5.99 7.38 -20.78
N LEU A 23 -6.20 6.14 -20.32
CA LEU A 23 -6.98 5.15 -21.02
C LEU A 23 -8.43 5.61 -21.21
N ALA A 24 -9.07 6.11 -20.15
CA ALA A 24 -10.43 6.65 -20.21
C ALA A 24 -10.50 7.86 -21.17
N SER A 25 -9.56 8.79 -21.09
CA SER A 25 -9.49 9.97 -21.98
C SER A 25 -9.33 9.55 -23.45
N ALA A 26 -8.45 8.58 -23.73
CA ALA A 26 -8.23 8.07 -25.08
C ALA A 26 -9.45 7.35 -25.65
N ASN A 27 -10.21 6.63 -24.82
CA ASN A 27 -11.44 5.98 -25.24
C ASN A 27 -12.55 6.97 -25.66
N GLU A 28 -12.53 8.18 -25.07
CA GLU A 28 -13.41 9.30 -25.48
C GLU A 28 -12.85 10.09 -26.70
N GLY A 29 -11.71 9.69 -27.23
CA GLY A 29 -11.07 10.32 -28.37
C GLY A 29 -10.30 11.61 -28.07
N ALA A 30 -10.03 11.90 -26.80
CA ALA A 30 -9.28 13.07 -26.40
C ALA A 30 -7.79 12.94 -26.74
N LYS A 31 -7.18 14.01 -27.24
CA LYS A 31 -5.74 14.10 -27.46
C LYS A 31 -5.02 14.25 -26.11
N THR A 32 -4.48 13.15 -25.62
CA THR A 32 -3.95 13.02 -24.26
C THR A 32 -2.44 12.96 -24.24
N LEU A 33 -1.83 13.65 -23.25
CA LEU A 33 -0.41 13.58 -22.93
C LEU A 33 -0.23 13.16 -21.48
N ILE A 34 0.64 12.22 -21.20
CA ILE A 34 1.18 11.94 -19.87
C ILE A 34 2.54 12.63 -19.73
N VAL A 35 2.73 13.38 -18.62
CA VAL A 35 4.05 13.89 -18.21
C VAL A 35 4.51 13.16 -16.94
N GLU A 36 5.64 12.45 -17.04
CA GLU A 36 6.23 11.67 -15.97
C GLU A 36 7.65 12.20 -15.67
N LYS A 37 7.93 12.52 -14.42
CA LYS A 37 9.25 13.04 -14.03
C LYS A 37 10.33 11.98 -13.90
N ALA A 38 9.93 10.72 -13.70
CA ALA A 38 10.86 9.61 -13.69
C ALA A 38 11.37 9.31 -15.11
N PRO A 39 12.60 8.78 -15.26
CA PRO A 39 13.00 8.18 -16.52
C PRO A 39 12.18 6.91 -16.78
N GLU A 40 12.07 6.53 -18.04
CA GLU A 40 11.23 5.41 -18.49
C GLU A 40 11.48 4.11 -17.72
N TYR A 41 12.74 3.76 -17.46
CA TYR A 41 13.10 2.53 -16.72
C TYR A 41 12.71 2.56 -15.24
N LEU A 42 12.29 3.72 -14.68
CA LEU A 42 11.77 3.89 -13.34
C LEU A 42 10.28 4.28 -13.30
N ARG A 43 9.59 4.19 -14.44
CA ARG A 43 8.14 4.50 -14.56
C ARG A 43 7.27 3.62 -13.66
N GLY A 44 6.03 4.02 -13.45
CA GLY A 44 5.01 3.25 -12.72
C GLY A 44 4.68 3.77 -11.33
N GLY A 45 5.45 4.75 -10.82
CA GLY A 45 5.19 5.34 -9.49
C GLY A 45 5.16 4.28 -8.37
N ASN A 46 4.37 4.52 -7.33
CA ASN A 46 4.16 3.53 -6.26
C ASN A 46 3.39 2.30 -6.72
N SER A 47 2.61 2.40 -7.79
CA SER A 47 1.86 1.26 -8.34
C SER A 47 2.76 0.10 -8.73
N TYR A 48 3.98 0.37 -9.20
CA TYR A 48 4.98 -0.65 -9.52
C TYR A 48 5.39 -1.49 -8.29
N PHE A 49 5.40 -0.90 -7.10
CA PHE A 49 5.87 -1.52 -5.86
C PHE A 49 4.76 -2.15 -5.03
N THR A 50 3.53 -2.24 -5.55
CA THR A 50 2.40 -2.87 -4.84
C THR A 50 2.39 -4.37 -5.03
N GLY A 51 1.62 -5.07 -4.19
CA GLY A 51 1.27 -6.46 -4.45
C GLY A 51 0.31 -6.66 -5.63
N GLY A 52 -0.13 -5.59 -6.29
CA GLY A 52 -1.08 -5.66 -7.40
C GLY A 52 -2.50 -6.05 -7.01
N LEU A 53 -2.79 -6.10 -5.70
CA LEU A 53 -4.11 -6.48 -5.20
C LEU A 53 -5.09 -5.32 -5.31
N PHE A 54 -6.33 -5.65 -5.70
CA PHE A 54 -7.43 -4.70 -5.78
C PHE A 54 -8.56 -5.11 -4.85
N ARG A 55 -9.09 -4.13 -4.11
CA ARG A 55 -10.28 -4.28 -3.27
C ARG A 55 -11.48 -3.76 -4.03
N PHE A 56 -12.52 -4.57 -4.13
CA PHE A 56 -13.79 -4.19 -4.75
C PHE A 56 -14.94 -4.96 -4.11
N ALA A 57 -16.16 -4.46 -4.28
CA ALA A 57 -17.35 -5.12 -3.77
C ALA A 57 -17.78 -6.25 -4.71
N TYR A 58 -18.15 -7.42 -4.14
CA TYR A 58 -18.68 -8.58 -4.87
C TYR A 58 -19.63 -9.40 -3.97
N GLU A 59 -20.60 -10.07 -4.56
CA GLU A 59 -21.58 -10.88 -3.82
C GLU A 59 -21.17 -12.36 -3.75
N GLY A 60 -20.30 -12.83 -4.64
CA GLY A 60 -19.86 -14.23 -4.67
C GLY A 60 -18.97 -14.58 -5.84
N LEU A 61 -18.81 -15.87 -6.10
CA LEU A 61 -17.91 -16.40 -7.12
C LEU A 61 -18.22 -15.90 -8.53
N GLU A 62 -19.51 -15.72 -8.87
CA GLU A 62 -19.92 -15.27 -10.20
C GLU A 62 -19.35 -13.89 -10.54
N ASP A 63 -19.35 -12.95 -9.58
CA ASP A 63 -18.74 -11.65 -9.76
C ASP A 63 -17.22 -11.75 -9.97
N ILE A 64 -16.57 -12.66 -9.24
CA ILE A 64 -15.12 -12.89 -9.36
C ILE A 64 -14.81 -13.48 -10.74
N LEU A 65 -15.56 -14.44 -11.22
CA LEU A 65 -15.42 -14.98 -12.59
C LEU A 65 -15.64 -13.91 -13.66
N GLY A 66 -16.46 -12.89 -13.36
CA GLY A 66 -16.65 -11.73 -14.24
C GLY A 66 -15.37 -10.89 -14.46
N VAL A 67 -14.40 -10.94 -13.57
CA VAL A 67 -13.13 -10.18 -13.69
C VAL A 67 -11.91 -11.07 -13.98
N LEU A 68 -12.01 -12.40 -13.81
CA LEU A 68 -10.93 -13.34 -14.14
C LEU A 68 -11.03 -13.84 -15.58
N ASP A 69 -9.96 -14.45 -16.07
CA ASP A 69 -10.01 -15.33 -17.22
C ASP A 69 -10.74 -16.64 -16.87
N GLU A 70 -10.92 -17.52 -17.87
CA GLU A 70 -11.65 -18.79 -17.69
C GLU A 70 -11.03 -19.63 -16.55
N MET A 71 -11.91 -20.13 -15.67
CA MET A 71 -11.58 -21.04 -14.59
C MET A 71 -12.39 -22.32 -14.78
N SER A 72 -11.74 -23.49 -14.67
CA SER A 72 -12.40 -24.77 -14.80
C SER A 72 -13.41 -25.03 -13.69
N GLU A 73 -14.43 -25.88 -13.95
CA GLU A 73 -15.43 -26.27 -12.94
C GLU A 73 -14.77 -26.94 -11.72
N GLU A 74 -13.68 -27.68 -11.90
CA GLU A 74 -12.91 -28.32 -10.81
C GLU A 74 -12.24 -27.28 -9.91
N GLU A 75 -11.62 -26.26 -10.49
CA GLU A 75 -11.03 -25.14 -9.74
C GLU A 75 -12.11 -24.37 -8.99
N GLN A 76 -13.24 -24.05 -9.62
CA GLN A 76 -14.36 -23.36 -8.99
C GLN A 76 -14.93 -24.13 -7.79
N ALA A 77 -15.04 -25.47 -7.89
CA ALA A 77 -15.51 -26.31 -6.80
C ALA A 77 -14.53 -26.38 -5.61
N GLY A 78 -13.23 -26.08 -5.85
CA GLY A 78 -12.16 -26.11 -4.84
C GLY A 78 -11.95 -24.80 -4.08
N ILE A 79 -12.74 -23.76 -4.35
CA ILE A 79 -12.54 -22.41 -3.77
C ILE A 79 -13.81 -21.88 -3.09
N ASP A 80 -13.59 -21.09 -2.04
CA ASP A 80 -14.64 -20.33 -1.34
C ASP A 80 -14.17 -18.87 -1.22
N VAL A 81 -14.76 -18.00 -2.02
CA VAL A 81 -14.43 -16.57 -2.06
C VAL A 81 -15.27 -15.75 -1.07
N GLY A 82 -16.29 -16.38 -0.45
CA GLY A 82 -17.25 -15.66 0.38
C GLY A 82 -17.98 -14.54 -0.37
N SER A 83 -18.37 -13.51 0.37
CA SER A 83 -18.91 -12.26 -0.17
C SER A 83 -18.27 -11.07 0.49
N TYR A 84 -18.13 -9.98 -0.24
CA TYR A 84 -17.68 -8.68 0.28
C TYR A 84 -18.47 -7.59 -0.40
N ASN A 85 -19.71 -7.42 0.04
CA ASN A 85 -20.64 -6.51 -0.59
C ASN A 85 -20.34 -5.03 -0.31
N GLN A 86 -21.05 -4.13 -0.94
CA GLN A 86 -20.86 -2.70 -0.81
C GLN A 86 -20.98 -2.21 0.63
N ALA A 87 -21.88 -2.78 1.43
CA ALA A 87 -22.05 -2.40 2.83
C ALA A 87 -20.84 -2.80 3.69
N ALA A 88 -20.29 -3.99 3.47
CA ALA A 88 -19.07 -4.45 4.14
C ALA A 88 -17.87 -3.56 3.77
N PHE A 89 -17.71 -3.24 2.49
CA PHE A 89 -16.61 -2.38 2.03
C PHE A 89 -16.75 -0.95 2.58
N TYR A 90 -17.94 -0.37 2.55
CA TYR A 90 -18.20 0.93 3.16
C TYR A 90 -17.86 0.93 4.66
N SER A 91 -18.34 -0.07 5.38
CA SER A 91 -18.12 -0.19 6.84
C SER A 91 -16.63 -0.34 7.17
N ASP A 92 -15.89 -1.11 6.38
CA ASP A 92 -14.45 -1.27 6.57
C ASP A 92 -13.68 0.04 6.36
N ILE A 93 -14.01 0.83 5.31
CA ILE A 93 -13.39 2.12 5.09
C ILE A 93 -13.69 3.05 6.27
N MET A 94 -14.94 3.18 6.68
CA MET A 94 -15.32 4.04 7.82
C MET A 94 -14.63 3.61 9.11
N ARG A 95 -14.50 2.31 9.36
CA ARG A 95 -13.82 1.77 10.54
C ARG A 95 -12.32 2.10 10.55
N VAL A 96 -11.60 1.83 9.44
CA VAL A 96 -10.14 2.04 9.40
C VAL A 96 -9.75 3.51 9.33
N THR A 97 -10.65 4.38 8.89
CA THR A 97 -10.44 5.83 8.86
C THR A 97 -11.06 6.53 10.10
N GLU A 98 -11.58 5.77 11.05
CA GLU A 98 -12.20 6.29 12.27
C GLU A 98 -13.33 7.31 11.98
N GLY A 99 -14.05 7.10 10.87
CA GLY A 99 -15.14 7.98 10.42
C GLY A 99 -14.70 9.29 9.77
N LEU A 100 -13.41 9.46 9.50
CA LEU A 100 -12.86 10.71 8.93
C LEU A 100 -13.00 10.82 7.41
N SER A 101 -13.32 9.73 6.72
CA SER A 101 -13.52 9.75 5.26
C SER A 101 -14.84 10.41 4.88
N ASP A 102 -14.85 11.07 3.71
CA ASP A 102 -16.06 11.65 3.13
C ASP A 102 -17.03 10.54 2.70
N PRO A 103 -18.25 10.48 3.27
CA PRO A 103 -19.21 9.41 2.97
C PRO A 103 -19.64 9.34 1.50
N GLN A 104 -19.73 10.49 0.80
CA GLN A 104 -20.14 10.56 -0.60
C GLN A 104 -19.04 9.99 -1.51
N LEU A 105 -17.79 10.34 -1.25
CA LEU A 105 -16.64 9.77 -1.98
C LEU A 105 -16.52 8.27 -1.75
N ILE A 106 -16.78 7.77 -0.51
CA ILE A 106 -16.79 6.33 -0.24
C ILE A 106 -17.90 5.63 -1.03
N GLN A 107 -19.11 6.20 -1.05
CA GLN A 107 -20.22 5.62 -1.82
C GLN A 107 -19.88 5.50 -3.30
N THR A 108 -19.28 6.54 -3.88
CA THR A 108 -18.83 6.53 -5.27
C THR A 108 -17.76 5.45 -5.48
N LEU A 109 -16.71 5.41 -4.64
CA LEU A 109 -15.64 4.42 -4.72
C LEU A 109 -16.18 2.99 -4.63
N VAL A 110 -16.99 2.71 -3.63
CA VAL A 110 -17.54 1.37 -3.37
C VAL A 110 -18.48 0.95 -4.50
N GLY A 111 -19.40 1.84 -4.91
CA GLY A 111 -20.39 1.55 -5.96
C GLY A 111 -19.75 1.34 -7.33
N GLN A 112 -18.64 2.04 -7.62
CA GLN A 112 -17.93 1.91 -8.90
C GLN A 112 -16.81 0.87 -8.87
N SER A 113 -16.50 0.25 -7.73
CA SER A 113 -15.33 -0.63 -7.60
C SER A 113 -15.41 -1.86 -8.53
N TYR A 114 -16.51 -2.60 -8.54
CA TYR A 114 -16.69 -3.77 -9.41
C TYR A 114 -16.81 -3.39 -10.90
N PRO A 115 -17.63 -2.41 -11.31
CA PRO A 115 -17.65 -1.92 -12.68
C PRO A 115 -16.28 -1.52 -13.22
N THR A 116 -15.47 -0.86 -12.38
CA THR A 116 -14.12 -0.45 -12.76
C THR A 116 -13.19 -1.66 -12.97
N MET A 117 -13.27 -2.68 -12.12
CA MET A 117 -12.51 -3.92 -12.31
C MET A 117 -12.84 -4.63 -13.61
N LYS A 118 -14.14 -4.70 -13.96
CA LYS A 118 -14.59 -5.25 -15.24
C LYS A 118 -14.05 -4.44 -16.41
N TRP A 119 -14.19 -3.11 -16.35
CA TRP A 119 -13.67 -2.23 -17.38
C TRP A 119 -12.16 -2.41 -17.58
N MET A 120 -11.36 -2.48 -16.50
CA MET A 120 -9.92 -2.72 -16.62
C MET A 120 -9.60 -4.07 -17.26
N LYS A 121 -10.38 -5.13 -16.96
CA LYS A 121 -10.27 -6.43 -17.63
C LYS A 121 -10.57 -6.31 -19.13
N ASP A 122 -11.68 -5.66 -19.48
CA ASP A 122 -12.14 -5.49 -20.87
C ASP A 122 -11.11 -4.70 -21.70
N GLU A 123 -10.38 -3.78 -21.06
CA GLU A 123 -9.25 -3.05 -21.67
C GLU A 123 -7.96 -3.88 -21.76
N GLY A 124 -7.89 -5.05 -21.14
CA GLY A 124 -6.79 -6.00 -21.29
C GLY A 124 -5.86 -6.13 -20.09
N VAL A 125 -6.22 -5.62 -18.91
CA VAL A 125 -5.45 -5.87 -17.68
C VAL A 125 -5.70 -7.30 -17.20
N PRO A 126 -4.67 -8.16 -17.09
CA PRO A 126 -4.85 -9.54 -16.70
C PRO A 126 -4.96 -9.69 -15.16
N TRP A 127 -5.98 -10.42 -14.70
CA TRP A 127 -6.25 -10.65 -13.28
C TRP A 127 -6.21 -12.12 -12.92
N ILE A 128 -5.73 -12.42 -11.70
CA ILE A 128 -5.74 -13.74 -11.09
C ILE A 128 -6.22 -13.66 -9.64
N LEU A 129 -6.60 -14.79 -9.05
CA LEU A 129 -6.82 -14.88 -7.60
C LEU A 129 -5.49 -14.75 -6.84
N ALA A 130 -5.54 -14.05 -5.72
CA ALA A 130 -4.38 -13.77 -4.87
C ALA A 130 -3.99 -14.99 -4.01
N TYR A 131 -3.69 -16.12 -4.63
CA TYR A 131 -3.42 -17.41 -3.99
C TYR A 131 -2.33 -17.35 -2.94
N GLY A 132 -1.20 -16.69 -3.23
CA GLY A 132 -0.04 -16.64 -2.34
C GLY A 132 -0.17 -15.62 -1.21
N ARG A 133 -1.15 -14.72 -1.28
CA ARG A 133 -1.21 -13.56 -0.37
C ARG A 133 -2.47 -13.49 0.49
N GLN A 134 -3.59 -14.00 0.00
CA GLN A 134 -4.90 -13.83 0.65
C GLN A 134 -5.67 -15.14 0.82
N ALA A 135 -5.12 -16.26 0.35
CA ALA A 135 -5.76 -17.55 0.44
C ALA A 135 -5.10 -18.43 1.50
N PHE A 136 -5.91 -19.28 2.11
CA PHE A 136 -5.46 -20.36 2.95
C PHE A 136 -6.35 -21.59 2.74
N ARG A 137 -5.79 -22.79 2.91
CA ARG A 137 -6.53 -24.04 2.73
C ARG A 137 -7.10 -24.51 4.08
N HIS A 138 -8.43 -24.72 4.10
CA HIS A 138 -9.12 -25.28 5.24
C HIS A 138 -10.05 -26.40 4.76
N GLU A 139 -9.98 -27.59 5.34
CA GLU A 139 -10.77 -28.78 4.97
C GLU A 139 -10.76 -29.10 3.45
N GLY A 140 -9.61 -28.86 2.80
CA GLY A 140 -9.45 -29.11 1.36
C GLY A 140 -9.92 -27.96 0.46
N ILE A 141 -10.69 -27.01 0.98
CA ILE A 141 -11.17 -25.83 0.24
C ILE A 141 -10.19 -24.67 0.41
N LEU A 142 -9.92 -23.95 -0.67
CA LEU A 142 -9.15 -22.73 -0.66
C LEU A 142 -10.06 -21.54 -0.34
N ARG A 143 -9.82 -20.87 0.79
CA ARG A 143 -10.62 -19.74 1.26
C ARG A 143 -9.86 -18.44 1.14
N PHE A 144 -10.58 -17.37 0.87
CA PHE A 144 -10.04 -16.02 0.72
C PHE A 144 -10.64 -15.07 1.75
N TRP A 145 -9.89 -14.03 2.12
CA TRP A 145 -10.33 -13.02 3.10
C TRP A 145 -10.76 -11.72 2.44
N GLY A 146 -11.95 -11.29 2.83
CA GLY A 146 -12.49 -9.92 2.87
C GLY A 146 -12.09 -8.96 1.76
N GLY A 147 -12.60 -9.14 0.53
CA GLY A 147 -12.60 -8.11 -0.51
C GLY A 147 -11.28 -7.83 -1.22
N LEU A 148 -10.17 -8.43 -0.80
CA LEU A 148 -8.83 -8.23 -1.40
C LEU A 148 -8.32 -9.54 -2.00
N ILE A 149 -9.10 -10.15 -2.88
CA ILE A 149 -8.89 -11.52 -3.34
C ILE A 149 -8.39 -11.64 -4.78
N VAL A 150 -8.33 -10.55 -5.51
CA VAL A 150 -7.85 -10.49 -6.89
C VAL A 150 -6.58 -9.65 -6.95
N GLU A 151 -5.61 -10.09 -7.74
CA GLU A 151 -4.37 -9.36 -8.02
C GLU A 151 -4.08 -9.34 -9.52
N ALA A 152 -3.36 -8.30 -9.96
CA ALA A 152 -2.86 -8.24 -11.33
C ALA A 152 -1.76 -9.30 -11.53
N VAL A 153 -1.75 -9.96 -12.68
CA VAL A 153 -0.68 -10.89 -13.06
C VAL A 153 0.67 -10.18 -13.02
N GLY A 154 1.62 -10.72 -12.26
CA GLY A 154 2.93 -10.10 -12.05
C GLY A 154 2.93 -8.97 -11.02
N ALA A 155 1.90 -8.92 -10.16
CA ALA A 155 1.76 -7.94 -9.07
C ALA A 155 1.81 -6.48 -9.57
N GLY A 156 2.35 -5.55 -8.78
CA GLY A 156 2.44 -4.13 -9.16
C GLY A 156 3.26 -3.85 -10.41
N LYS A 157 4.33 -4.64 -10.62
CA LYS A 157 5.11 -4.56 -11.86
C LYS A 157 4.26 -4.92 -13.07
N GLY A 158 3.56 -6.07 -13.02
CA GLY A 158 2.72 -6.53 -14.11
C GLY A 158 1.54 -5.59 -14.38
N LEU A 159 0.90 -5.05 -13.34
CA LEU A 159 -0.12 -4.01 -13.46
C LEU A 159 0.41 -2.78 -14.21
N SER A 160 1.57 -2.28 -13.79
CA SER A 160 2.19 -1.10 -14.40
C SER A 160 2.56 -1.35 -15.86
N ASP A 161 3.22 -2.47 -16.14
CA ASP A 161 3.64 -2.83 -17.51
C ASP A 161 2.44 -3.02 -18.45
N SER A 162 1.39 -3.73 -18.01
CA SER A 162 0.15 -3.92 -18.78
C SER A 162 -0.54 -2.60 -19.11
N LEU A 163 -0.69 -1.72 -18.12
CA LEU A 163 -1.34 -0.43 -18.33
C LEU A 163 -0.54 0.47 -19.26
N PHE A 164 0.79 0.51 -19.17
CA PHE A 164 1.62 1.26 -20.13
C PHE A 164 1.47 0.71 -21.54
N GLU A 165 1.51 -0.61 -21.71
CA GLU A 165 1.33 -1.25 -23.03
C GLU A 165 -0.03 -0.91 -23.65
N ILE A 166 -1.12 -0.93 -22.86
CA ILE A 166 -2.46 -0.58 -23.33
C ILE A 166 -2.53 0.89 -23.75
N VAL A 167 -2.03 1.79 -22.90
CA VAL A 167 -2.04 3.24 -23.13
C VAL A 167 -1.21 3.60 -24.38
N GLU A 168 -0.03 3.01 -24.54
CA GLU A 168 0.83 3.20 -25.70
C GLU A 168 0.18 2.67 -27.00
N LYS A 169 -0.50 1.51 -26.95
CA LYS A 169 -1.29 0.97 -28.09
C LYS A 169 -2.46 1.87 -28.49
N LYS A 170 -3.03 2.61 -27.55
CA LYS A 170 -4.10 3.61 -27.80
C LYS A 170 -3.55 4.92 -28.39
N GLY A 171 -2.23 5.05 -28.51
CA GLY A 171 -1.58 6.23 -29.10
C GLY A 171 -1.47 7.42 -28.17
N VAL A 172 -1.53 7.21 -26.85
CA VAL A 172 -1.28 8.28 -25.87
C VAL A 172 0.20 8.60 -25.80
N ASP A 173 0.54 9.88 -25.92
CA ASP A 173 1.92 10.35 -25.77
C ASP A 173 2.37 10.27 -24.30
N VAL A 174 3.58 9.77 -24.04
CA VAL A 174 4.21 9.77 -22.71
C VAL A 174 5.55 10.49 -22.79
N ARG A 175 5.72 11.57 -22.00
CA ARG A 175 6.99 12.30 -21.86
C ARG A 175 7.62 11.98 -20.52
N TYR A 176 8.69 11.20 -20.55
CA TYR A 176 9.52 10.88 -19.40
C TYR A 176 10.50 12.01 -19.07
N GLU A 177 11.12 11.97 -17.90
CA GLU A 177 12.07 12.99 -17.41
C GLU A 177 11.52 14.42 -17.51
N THR A 178 10.18 14.55 -17.47
CA THR A 178 9.44 15.77 -17.67
C THR A 178 8.65 16.11 -16.39
N LYS A 179 9.19 17.02 -15.60
CA LYS A 179 8.61 17.42 -14.33
C LYS A 179 7.59 18.54 -14.51
N ALA A 180 6.33 18.32 -14.13
CA ALA A 180 5.36 19.40 -13.97
C ALA A 180 5.77 20.30 -12.82
N THR A 181 5.73 21.61 -13.00
CA THR A 181 6.20 22.60 -12.03
C THR A 181 5.14 23.60 -11.60
N THR A 182 4.21 23.98 -12.48
CA THR A 182 3.21 25.02 -12.24
C THR A 182 1.95 24.75 -13.06
N LEU A 183 0.79 24.83 -12.44
CA LEU A 183 -0.50 24.92 -13.15
C LEU A 183 -0.68 26.33 -13.71
N ARG A 184 -1.06 26.42 -14.97
CA ARG A 184 -1.27 27.69 -15.65
C ARG A 184 -2.76 28.04 -15.67
N THR A 185 -3.07 29.27 -15.28
CA THR A 185 -4.43 29.80 -15.25
C THR A 185 -4.57 31.02 -16.18
N ASP A 186 -5.75 31.24 -16.71
CA ASP A 186 -6.09 32.49 -17.39
C ASP A 186 -6.47 33.61 -16.38
N ASN A 187 -6.81 34.77 -16.89
CA ASN A 187 -7.20 35.92 -16.06
C ASN A 187 -8.53 35.71 -15.28
N GLN A 188 -9.24 34.61 -15.53
CA GLN A 188 -10.48 34.23 -14.86
C GLN A 188 -10.25 33.07 -13.89
N GLY A 189 -8.98 32.64 -13.68
CA GLY A 189 -8.63 31.54 -12.81
C GLY A 189 -8.80 30.13 -13.42
N ARG A 190 -9.24 30.01 -14.67
CA ARG A 190 -9.45 28.70 -15.33
C ARG A 190 -8.11 28.09 -15.73
N ILE A 191 -7.98 26.80 -15.56
CA ILE A 191 -6.80 26.04 -16.01
C ILE A 191 -6.71 26.11 -17.54
N VAL A 192 -5.52 26.45 -18.06
CA VAL A 192 -5.19 26.52 -19.50
C VAL A 192 -4.00 25.64 -19.88
N GLY A 193 -3.47 24.87 -18.95
CA GLY A 193 -2.35 23.98 -19.14
C GLY A 193 -1.38 23.94 -17.97
N LEU A 194 -0.15 23.56 -18.23
CA LEU A 194 0.89 23.52 -17.19
C LEU A 194 2.26 23.91 -17.75
N THR A 195 3.16 24.34 -16.86
CA THR A 195 4.58 24.50 -17.16
C THR A 195 5.31 23.23 -16.72
N VAL A 196 6.13 22.68 -17.62
CA VAL A 196 7.02 21.55 -17.34
C VAL A 196 8.47 21.95 -17.39
N LYS A 197 9.32 21.14 -16.78
CA LYS A 197 10.78 21.25 -16.87
C LYS A 197 11.36 19.90 -17.29
N ASP A 198 12.18 19.91 -18.33
CA ASP A 198 12.97 18.79 -18.81
C ASP A 198 14.45 19.19 -18.98
N SER A 199 15.24 18.39 -19.70
CA SER A 199 16.66 18.67 -20.00
C SER A 199 16.86 19.91 -20.88
N SER A 200 15.85 20.35 -21.64
CA SER A 200 15.88 21.55 -22.48
C SER A 200 15.50 22.83 -21.73
N GLY A 201 14.98 22.71 -20.51
CA GLY A 201 14.54 23.82 -19.67
C GLY A 201 13.04 23.83 -19.40
N PHE A 202 12.47 25.02 -19.22
CA PHE A 202 11.04 25.19 -18.96
C PHE A 202 10.27 25.34 -20.28
N GLN A 203 9.12 24.65 -20.35
CA GLN A 203 8.20 24.70 -21.47
C GLN A 203 6.76 24.85 -20.96
N ASP A 204 5.97 25.66 -21.65
CA ASP A 204 4.53 25.76 -21.43
C ASP A 204 3.80 24.79 -22.36
N LEU A 205 2.89 24.01 -21.79
CA LEU A 205 2.01 23.10 -22.51
C LEU A 205 0.56 23.55 -22.32
N ASP A 206 -0.15 23.75 -23.41
CA ASP A 206 -1.55 24.19 -23.41
C ASP A 206 -2.50 22.99 -23.45
N SER A 207 -3.53 22.98 -22.59
CA SER A 207 -4.59 21.98 -22.56
C SER A 207 -5.91 22.55 -22.06
N ASP A 208 -7.02 21.83 -22.33
CA ASP A 208 -8.32 22.14 -21.78
C ASP A 208 -8.46 21.68 -20.34
N SER A 209 -7.80 20.56 -20.00
CA SER A 209 -7.86 19.96 -18.67
C SER A 209 -6.51 19.42 -18.24
N VAL A 210 -6.25 19.46 -16.92
CA VAL A 210 -5.09 18.86 -16.27
C VAL A 210 -5.56 17.89 -15.20
N ILE A 211 -5.10 16.64 -15.27
CA ILE A 211 -5.37 15.62 -14.27
C ILE A 211 -4.12 15.43 -13.40
N LEU A 212 -4.24 15.67 -12.09
CA LEU A 212 -3.16 15.45 -11.13
C LEU A 212 -3.21 14.00 -10.61
N ALA A 213 -2.31 13.17 -11.08
CA ALA A 213 -2.22 11.75 -10.74
C ALA A 213 -0.81 11.35 -10.24
N CYS A 214 -0.13 12.28 -9.56
CA CYS A 214 1.29 12.20 -9.20
C CYS A 214 1.55 11.73 -7.76
N GLY A 215 0.57 11.07 -7.13
CA GLY A 215 0.69 10.48 -5.79
C GLY A 215 0.80 11.50 -4.67
N GLY A 216 1.28 11.03 -3.52
CA GLY A 216 1.44 11.81 -2.30
C GLY A 216 2.82 12.45 -2.16
N PHE A 217 3.25 12.61 -0.89
CA PHE A 217 4.54 13.23 -0.56
C PHE A 217 5.46 12.34 0.28
N GLU A 218 5.22 11.03 0.28
CA GLU A 218 5.97 10.05 1.10
C GLU A 218 7.47 10.00 0.79
N ALA A 219 7.90 10.42 -0.40
CA ALA A 219 9.31 10.51 -0.76
C ALA A 219 9.94 11.90 -0.50
N ASN A 220 9.18 12.84 0.10
CA ASN A 220 9.68 14.17 0.45
C ASN A 220 9.93 14.27 1.96
N PRO A 221 11.21 14.20 2.44
CA PRO A 221 11.52 14.24 3.86
C PRO A 221 11.03 15.51 4.57
N GLU A 222 11.12 16.68 3.90
CA GLU A 222 10.69 17.96 4.45
C GLU A 222 9.17 17.97 4.69
N MET A 223 8.37 17.55 3.71
CA MET A 223 6.92 17.47 3.86
C MET A 223 6.52 16.41 4.89
N ARG A 224 7.23 15.27 4.99
CA ARG A 224 6.98 14.28 6.04
C ARG A 224 7.21 14.88 7.43
N THR A 225 8.32 15.58 7.65
CA THR A 225 8.58 16.26 8.93
C THR A 225 7.52 17.30 9.24
N ARG A 226 7.13 18.10 8.24
CA ARG A 226 6.16 19.18 8.39
C ARG A 226 4.77 18.68 8.77
N TYR A 227 4.27 17.63 8.11
CA TYR A 227 2.90 17.18 8.22
C TYR A 227 2.72 15.95 9.14
N LEU A 228 3.62 15.00 9.08
CA LEU A 228 3.54 13.78 9.89
C LEU A 228 4.21 13.94 11.25
N GLY A 229 5.12 14.89 11.38
CA GLY A 229 5.84 15.19 12.62
C GLY A 229 7.32 14.84 12.59
N PRO A 230 8.07 15.20 13.67
CA PRO A 230 9.50 14.93 13.80
C PRO A 230 9.81 13.44 13.73
N GLY A 231 10.93 13.09 13.08
CA GLY A 231 11.40 11.71 12.93
C GLY A 231 10.88 11.00 11.66
N TRP A 232 9.82 11.50 11.03
CA TRP A 232 9.30 10.90 9.80
C TRP A 232 10.23 11.06 8.60
N GLU A 233 11.11 12.05 8.59
CA GLU A 233 12.17 12.20 7.59
C GLU A 233 13.11 10.99 7.53
N LEU A 234 13.18 10.21 8.63
CA LEU A 234 14.05 9.05 8.78
C LEU A 234 13.42 7.73 8.32
N ALA A 235 12.11 7.72 8.08
CA ALA A 235 11.42 6.55 7.55
C ALA A 235 11.92 6.20 6.14
N LYS A 236 12.06 4.90 5.83
CA LYS A 236 12.31 4.44 4.47
C LYS A 236 11.05 4.58 3.62
N VAL A 237 11.21 4.72 2.31
CA VAL A 237 10.08 4.80 1.38
C VAL A 237 9.83 3.42 0.79
N ARG A 238 8.68 2.84 1.11
CA ARG A 238 8.16 1.63 0.46
C ARG A 238 7.54 2.03 -0.88
N GLY A 239 8.39 2.34 -1.86
CA GLY A 239 7.92 2.82 -3.15
C GLY A 239 8.92 3.68 -3.88
N THR A 240 8.41 4.43 -4.85
CA THR A 240 9.21 5.30 -5.70
C THR A 240 9.80 6.50 -4.95
N GLN A 241 10.98 6.92 -5.37
CA GLN A 241 11.61 8.19 -4.91
C GLN A 241 10.95 9.44 -5.50
N PHE A 242 9.98 9.30 -6.40
CA PHE A 242 9.42 10.40 -7.17
C PHE A 242 8.12 10.99 -6.59
N ASN A 243 7.48 10.38 -5.61
CA ASN A 243 6.28 10.92 -4.96
C ASN A 243 6.65 12.01 -3.93
N THR A 244 6.90 13.22 -4.41
CA THR A 244 7.44 14.35 -3.63
C THR A 244 6.44 15.47 -3.37
N GLY A 245 5.13 15.25 -3.61
CA GLY A 245 4.07 16.22 -3.34
C GLY A 245 3.95 17.34 -4.35
N ASP A 246 4.55 17.20 -5.53
CA ASP A 246 4.58 18.28 -6.54
C ASP A 246 3.16 18.68 -6.99
N GLY A 247 2.26 17.72 -7.23
CA GLY A 247 0.88 18.01 -7.65
C GLY A 247 0.06 18.68 -6.58
N ILE A 248 0.20 18.24 -5.33
CA ILE A 248 -0.47 18.87 -4.20
C ILE A 248 -0.04 20.35 -4.09
N ARG A 249 1.28 20.59 -4.13
CA ARG A 249 1.82 21.95 -4.05
C ARG A 249 1.32 22.83 -5.18
N MET A 250 1.40 22.37 -6.44
CA MET A 250 0.94 23.14 -7.60
C MET A 250 -0.53 23.56 -7.50
N ALA A 251 -1.39 22.67 -6.98
CA ALA A 251 -2.79 22.98 -6.79
C ALA A 251 -3.02 23.97 -5.64
N LEU A 252 -2.34 23.78 -4.50
CA LEU A 252 -2.42 24.71 -3.37
C LEU A 252 -1.91 26.12 -3.73
N ASP A 253 -0.88 26.22 -4.59
CA ASP A 253 -0.32 27.51 -5.05
C ASP A 253 -1.32 28.35 -5.85
N ILE A 254 -2.37 27.74 -6.42
CA ILE A 254 -3.43 28.42 -7.16
C ILE A 254 -4.77 28.46 -6.41
N GLY A 255 -4.81 28.13 -5.12
CA GLY A 255 -5.98 28.29 -4.26
C GLY A 255 -6.81 27.03 -4.04
N ALA A 256 -6.35 25.84 -4.45
CA ALA A 256 -7.06 24.61 -4.15
C ALA A 256 -7.20 24.37 -2.64
N GLN A 257 -8.30 23.78 -2.22
CA GLN A 257 -8.56 23.44 -0.82
C GLN A 257 -7.75 22.20 -0.39
N SER A 258 -7.00 22.34 0.71
CA SER A 258 -6.37 21.19 1.36
C SER A 258 -7.40 20.36 2.13
N PHE A 259 -7.26 19.03 2.09
CA PHE A 259 -8.20 18.11 2.75
C PHE A 259 -7.51 16.82 3.19
N GLY A 260 -8.17 16.08 4.06
CA GLY A 260 -7.74 14.75 4.51
C GLY A 260 -6.92 14.78 5.79
N HIS A 261 -6.42 13.62 6.16
CA HIS A 261 -5.66 13.40 7.40
C HIS A 261 -4.17 13.69 7.16
N TRP A 262 -3.77 14.95 7.25
CA TRP A 262 -2.41 15.40 6.93
C TRP A 262 -1.32 14.81 7.82
N SER A 263 -1.64 14.48 9.08
CA SER A 263 -0.71 13.81 10.01
C SER A 263 -0.75 12.29 9.93
N GLY A 264 -1.52 11.73 9.01
CA GLY A 264 -1.68 10.29 8.80
C GLY A 264 -0.99 9.79 7.54
N CYS A 265 -0.54 8.55 7.61
CA CYS A 265 0.05 7.84 6.49
C CYS A 265 -0.09 6.32 6.66
N HIS A 266 0.03 5.60 5.57
CA HIS A 266 0.20 4.15 5.56
C HIS A 266 1.69 3.83 5.73
N ALA A 267 2.04 3.20 6.86
CA ALA A 267 3.42 2.82 7.15
C ALA A 267 3.47 1.41 7.77
N VAL A 268 4.39 0.59 7.28
CA VAL A 268 4.48 -0.84 7.56
C VAL A 268 5.80 -1.23 8.22
N ALA A 269 5.83 -2.43 8.83
CA ALA A 269 7.08 -3.10 9.16
C ALA A 269 7.83 -3.45 7.87
N TRP A 270 8.98 -2.83 7.67
CA TRP A 270 9.81 -2.90 6.49
C TRP A 270 11.19 -3.42 6.84
N ASP A 271 11.80 -4.26 6.03
CA ASP A 271 13.11 -4.84 6.34
C ASP A 271 14.14 -3.77 6.71
N LEU A 272 14.89 -4.01 7.79
CA LEU A 272 15.83 -3.03 8.35
C LEU A 272 16.93 -2.65 7.36
N ASN A 273 17.38 -3.59 6.51
CA ASN A 273 18.44 -3.36 5.51
C ASN A 273 17.91 -3.03 4.12
N ALA A 274 16.57 -2.90 3.94
CA ALA A 274 16.02 -2.41 2.69
C ALA A 274 16.64 -1.06 2.30
N PRO A 275 16.78 -0.73 1.01
CA PRO A 275 17.31 0.57 0.57
C PRO A 275 16.39 1.72 1.03
N PRO A 276 16.86 2.98 0.97
CA PRO A 276 16.06 4.16 1.37
C PRO A 276 14.75 4.32 0.60
N THR A 277 14.70 3.86 -0.65
CA THR A 277 13.52 3.83 -1.52
C THR A 277 13.34 2.43 -2.09
N GLY A 278 12.21 2.14 -2.71
CA GLY A 278 11.90 0.81 -3.25
C GLY A 278 12.95 0.28 -4.24
N ASP A 279 13.28 -0.99 -4.10
CA ASP A 279 14.10 -1.75 -5.05
C ASP A 279 13.19 -2.44 -6.07
N ARG A 280 13.39 -2.17 -7.35
CA ARG A 280 12.56 -2.73 -8.43
C ARG A 280 12.71 -4.25 -8.62
N ASN A 281 13.81 -4.84 -8.14
CA ASN A 281 14.02 -6.30 -8.23
C ASN A 281 13.32 -7.05 -7.10
N VAL A 282 13.19 -6.42 -5.92
CA VAL A 282 12.55 -7.02 -4.74
C VAL A 282 11.11 -6.55 -4.60
N ALA A 283 10.81 -5.35 -5.10
CA ALA A 283 9.48 -4.72 -5.06
C ALA A 283 8.88 -4.72 -3.64
N ASP A 284 7.75 -5.41 -3.46
CA ASP A 284 6.98 -5.42 -2.21
C ASP A 284 7.52 -6.37 -1.13
N LEU A 285 8.48 -7.22 -1.45
CA LEU A 285 8.91 -8.32 -0.58
C LEU A 285 9.80 -7.92 0.61
N PHE A 286 10.14 -6.65 0.78
CA PHE A 286 10.76 -6.17 2.02
C PHE A 286 9.77 -5.99 3.19
N GLN A 287 8.46 -6.04 2.94
CA GLN A 287 7.45 -6.02 3.99
C GLN A 287 7.54 -7.25 4.90
N LYS A 288 7.12 -7.13 6.17
CA LYS A 288 7.13 -8.23 7.15
C LYS A 288 5.79 -8.24 7.89
N HIS A 289 4.84 -9.05 7.39
CA HIS A 289 3.43 -9.01 7.81
C HIS A 289 2.93 -10.27 8.55
N SER A 290 3.81 -11.24 8.88
CA SER A 290 3.43 -12.42 9.68
C SER A 290 3.52 -12.20 11.20
N TYR A 291 3.75 -10.98 11.65
CA TYR A 291 3.90 -10.63 13.07
C TYR A 291 2.74 -11.10 13.98
N PRO A 292 1.49 -11.31 13.53
CA PRO A 292 0.45 -11.84 14.41
C PRO A 292 0.80 -13.21 15.00
N PHE A 293 1.67 -13.98 14.32
CA PHE A 293 2.07 -15.32 14.72
C PHE A 293 3.39 -15.37 15.50
N GLY A 294 3.94 -14.22 15.88
CA GLY A 294 5.16 -14.06 16.66
C GLY A 294 5.04 -12.93 17.67
N LEU A 295 6.18 -12.38 18.09
CA LEU A 295 6.28 -11.21 18.94
C LEU A 295 7.03 -10.09 18.21
N ILE A 296 6.75 -8.84 18.56
CA ILE A 296 7.53 -7.68 18.13
C ILE A 296 8.21 -7.06 19.35
N VAL A 297 9.55 -7.03 19.33
CA VAL A 297 10.36 -6.39 20.36
C VAL A 297 11.24 -5.29 19.78
N ASN A 298 11.60 -4.29 20.58
CA ASN A 298 12.57 -3.27 20.22
C ASN A 298 14.02 -3.70 20.53
N VAL A 299 15.01 -2.87 20.27
CA VAL A 299 16.44 -3.15 20.56
C VAL A 299 16.74 -3.36 22.04
N GLU A 300 15.90 -2.85 22.94
CA GLU A 300 15.97 -3.04 24.38
C GLU A 300 15.28 -4.35 24.85
N GLY A 301 14.80 -5.18 23.92
CA GLY A 301 14.16 -6.45 24.22
C GLY A 301 12.71 -6.35 24.72
N ASN A 302 12.08 -5.18 24.67
CA ASN A 302 10.73 -4.94 25.17
C ASN A 302 9.69 -5.04 24.05
N ARG A 303 8.53 -5.69 24.33
CA ARG A 303 7.33 -5.60 23.51
C ARG A 303 6.70 -4.21 23.63
N PHE A 304 6.04 -3.72 22.58
CA PHE A 304 5.45 -2.37 22.56
C PHE A 304 4.11 -2.29 21.81
N VAL A 305 3.64 -3.39 21.22
CA VAL A 305 2.37 -3.48 20.53
C VAL A 305 1.64 -4.79 20.87
N ASP A 306 0.33 -4.82 20.68
CA ASP A 306 -0.46 -6.05 20.63
C ASP A 306 -0.40 -6.61 19.22
N GLU A 307 0.44 -7.61 18.98
CA GLU A 307 0.61 -8.24 17.67
C GLU A 307 -0.66 -8.97 17.21
N GLY A 308 -1.52 -9.35 18.15
CA GLY A 308 -2.77 -10.06 17.92
C GLY A 308 -4.03 -9.19 18.02
N ALA A 309 -3.92 -7.86 17.98
CA ALA A 309 -5.05 -6.95 18.17
C ALA A 309 -6.20 -7.16 17.16
N ASP A 310 -5.89 -7.52 15.92
CA ASP A 310 -6.86 -7.80 14.85
C ASP A 310 -6.15 -8.56 13.71
N PHE A 311 -6.92 -8.98 12.70
CA PHE A 311 -6.32 -9.45 11.45
C PHE A 311 -5.32 -8.41 10.92
N ARG A 312 -4.17 -8.90 10.41
CA ARG A 312 -3.12 -8.03 9.90
C ARG A 312 -3.62 -6.99 8.89
N ASN A 313 -4.66 -7.32 8.12
CA ASN A 313 -5.25 -6.42 7.13
C ASN A 313 -5.74 -5.09 7.74
N TYR A 314 -5.99 -5.06 9.03
CA TYR A 314 -6.46 -3.89 9.77
C TYR A 314 -5.40 -3.23 10.66
N THR A 315 -4.25 -3.88 10.86
CA THR A 315 -3.20 -3.39 11.76
C THR A 315 -1.89 -3.05 11.05
N TYR A 316 -1.55 -3.72 9.95
CA TYR A 316 -0.23 -3.62 9.32
C TYR A 316 0.17 -2.18 8.91
N ALA A 317 -0.80 -1.37 8.49
CA ALA A 317 -0.57 0.02 8.07
C ALA A 317 -0.25 0.98 9.22
N LYS A 318 -0.45 0.56 10.47
CA LYS A 318 -0.21 1.34 11.69
C LYS A 318 1.16 1.03 12.29
N TYR A 319 1.63 -0.19 12.21
CA TYR A 319 2.80 -0.66 12.97
C TYR A 319 4.14 -0.08 12.49
N GLY A 320 4.22 0.43 11.26
CA GLY A 320 5.38 1.21 10.83
C GLY A 320 5.61 2.46 11.70
N ARG A 321 4.55 3.16 12.11
CA ARG A 321 4.63 4.31 13.03
C ARG A 321 5.13 3.88 14.41
N GLU A 322 4.60 2.79 14.95
CA GLU A 322 5.00 2.26 16.25
C GLU A 322 6.49 1.87 16.26
N ILE A 323 6.98 1.27 15.17
CA ILE A 323 8.40 0.92 15.02
C ILE A 323 9.26 2.19 14.88
N LEU A 324 8.78 3.20 14.13
CA LEU A 324 9.52 4.47 13.98
C LEU A 324 9.75 5.17 15.32
N SER A 325 8.84 5.01 16.28
CA SER A 325 8.94 5.61 17.61
C SER A 325 9.89 4.86 18.56
N GLN A 326 10.33 3.63 18.20
CA GLN A 326 11.20 2.83 19.04
C GLN A 326 12.66 3.31 19.00
N PRO A 327 13.46 3.01 20.04
CA PRO A 327 14.90 3.26 20.01
C PRO A 327 15.53 2.74 18.72
N GLN A 328 16.47 3.50 18.14
CA GLN A 328 17.11 3.24 16.84
C GLN A 328 16.14 3.11 15.64
N ARG A 329 14.83 3.32 15.83
CA ARG A 329 13.77 3.13 14.81
C ARG A 329 13.77 1.70 14.26
N ALA A 330 14.09 0.75 15.11
CA ALA A 330 14.22 -0.66 14.79
C ALA A 330 13.37 -1.52 15.73
N ALA A 331 12.87 -2.61 15.19
CA ALA A 331 12.21 -3.65 15.95
C ALA A 331 12.54 -5.03 15.33
N PHE A 332 12.18 -6.08 16.05
CA PHE A 332 12.48 -7.45 15.65
C PHE A 332 11.24 -8.32 15.83
N GLN A 333 10.88 -9.02 14.79
CA GLN A 333 9.78 -9.99 14.83
C GLN A 333 10.36 -11.36 15.17
N ILE A 334 9.94 -11.93 16.29
CA ILE A 334 10.48 -13.18 16.85
C ILE A 334 9.45 -14.30 16.64
N PHE A 335 9.92 -15.44 16.09
CA PHE A 335 9.13 -16.65 15.85
C PHE A 335 9.88 -17.89 16.33
N ASP A 336 9.13 -19.00 16.47
CA ASP A 336 9.71 -20.32 16.67
C ASP A 336 9.23 -21.33 15.60
N GLN A 337 9.58 -22.61 15.75
CA GLN A 337 9.24 -23.61 14.75
C GLN A 337 7.74 -23.90 14.65
N LYS A 338 6.96 -23.66 15.73
CA LYS A 338 5.50 -23.90 15.74
C LYS A 338 4.77 -23.02 14.72
N THR A 339 5.23 -21.78 14.54
CA THR A 339 4.58 -20.80 13.65
C THR A 339 5.36 -20.53 12.36
N LYS A 340 6.54 -21.11 12.18
CA LYS A 340 7.39 -20.93 10.98
C LYS A 340 6.64 -21.21 9.67
N HIS A 341 5.80 -22.22 9.64
CA HIS A 341 5.02 -22.61 8.47
C HIS A 341 3.93 -21.57 8.06
N LEU A 342 3.64 -20.59 8.94
CA LEU A 342 2.70 -19.48 8.70
C LEU A 342 3.41 -18.22 8.19
N LEU A 343 4.76 -18.23 8.12
CA LEU A 343 5.51 -17.13 7.56
C LEU A 343 5.27 -17.05 6.06
N ARG A 344 4.99 -15.85 5.59
CA ARG A 344 4.73 -15.56 4.18
C ARG A 344 6.02 -15.53 3.37
N ASP A 345 5.89 -15.54 2.04
CA ASP A 345 7.02 -15.58 1.10
C ASP A 345 8.04 -14.45 1.31
N GLU A 346 7.59 -13.28 1.78
CA GLU A 346 8.46 -12.14 2.09
C GLU A 346 9.50 -12.39 3.20
N TYR A 347 9.37 -13.48 3.96
CA TYR A 347 10.36 -13.89 4.98
C TYR A 347 11.47 -14.81 4.42
N SER A 348 11.35 -15.28 3.20
CA SER A 348 12.29 -16.22 2.56
C SER A 348 13.10 -15.63 1.42
N VAL A 349 12.97 -14.32 1.13
CA VAL A 349 13.78 -13.67 0.11
C VAL A 349 15.25 -13.57 0.55
N ALA A 350 16.19 -13.65 -0.40
CA ALA A 350 17.62 -13.69 -0.09
C ALA A 350 18.15 -12.43 0.62
N GLN A 351 17.46 -11.28 0.47
CA GLN A 351 17.84 -9.99 1.04
C GLN A 351 17.30 -9.76 2.46
N VAL A 352 16.62 -10.74 3.07
CA VAL A 352 16.00 -10.56 4.38
C VAL A 352 17.02 -10.38 5.49
N SER A 353 16.76 -9.43 6.40
CA SER A 353 17.55 -9.18 7.61
C SER A 353 17.09 -10.12 8.71
N MET A 354 17.75 -11.27 8.87
CA MET A 354 17.35 -12.28 9.84
C MET A 354 18.53 -12.88 10.62
N ALA A 355 18.21 -13.45 11.79
CA ALA A 355 19.05 -14.37 12.52
C ALA A 355 18.25 -15.63 12.91
N GLU A 356 18.96 -16.73 13.07
CA GLU A 356 18.42 -18.00 13.55
C GLU A 356 19.34 -18.55 14.67
N SER A 357 18.76 -19.06 15.75
CA SER A 357 19.53 -19.65 16.86
C SER A 357 18.71 -20.71 17.60
N ASN A 358 19.42 -21.69 18.20
CA ASN A 358 18.79 -22.68 19.07
C ASN A 358 18.50 -22.16 20.49
N THR A 359 18.94 -20.94 20.82
CA THR A 359 18.69 -20.31 22.12
C THR A 359 18.22 -18.87 21.92
N ILE A 360 17.44 -18.34 22.88
CA ILE A 360 16.98 -16.93 22.86
C ILE A 360 18.17 -16.01 23.02
N GLU A 361 19.14 -16.37 23.86
CA GLU A 361 20.39 -15.59 24.05
C GLU A 361 21.19 -15.47 22.74
N GLY A 362 21.37 -16.59 22.03
CA GLY A 362 22.06 -16.58 20.73
C GLY A 362 21.29 -15.82 19.65
N LEU A 363 19.96 -15.81 19.70
CA LEU A 363 19.14 -15.01 18.81
C LEU A 363 19.33 -13.50 19.12
N ALA A 364 19.33 -13.12 20.40
CA ALA A 364 19.54 -11.73 20.84
C ALA A 364 20.92 -11.22 20.40
N GLU A 365 21.97 -12.04 20.56
CA GLU A 365 23.33 -11.71 20.09
C GLU A 365 23.39 -11.54 18.57
N GLY A 366 22.71 -12.39 17.82
CA GLY A 366 22.66 -12.32 16.34
C GLY A 366 21.92 -11.11 15.78
N LEU A 367 21.04 -10.50 16.59
CA LEU A 367 20.20 -9.36 16.21
C LEU A 367 20.61 -8.04 16.91
N ASP A 368 21.59 -8.06 17.81
CA ASP A 368 22.01 -6.90 18.62
C ASP A 368 20.85 -6.36 19.50
N ILE A 369 20.12 -7.27 20.15
CA ILE A 369 19.04 -6.97 21.12
C ILE A 369 19.60 -7.14 22.53
N ASP A 370 19.11 -6.36 23.51
CA ASP A 370 19.42 -6.60 24.93
C ASP A 370 19.02 -8.04 25.31
N LYS A 371 20.06 -8.85 25.55
CA LYS A 371 19.92 -10.29 25.76
C LYS A 371 19.12 -10.62 27.01
N ASP A 372 19.46 -9.98 28.12
CA ASP A 372 18.87 -10.31 29.42
C ASP A 372 17.38 -9.92 29.45
N GLN A 373 17.08 -8.77 28.85
CA GLN A 373 15.69 -8.33 28.72
C GLN A 373 14.91 -9.18 27.72
N LEU A 374 15.48 -9.59 26.57
CA LEU A 374 14.76 -10.45 25.63
C LEU A 374 14.39 -11.80 26.27
N VAL A 375 15.35 -12.45 26.97
CA VAL A 375 15.07 -13.69 27.72
C VAL A 375 13.94 -13.51 28.73
N LYS A 376 13.97 -12.41 29.47
CA LYS A 376 12.91 -12.06 30.43
C LYS A 376 11.57 -11.85 29.74
N THR A 377 11.53 -11.06 28.66
CA THR A 377 10.31 -10.76 27.89
C THR A 377 9.67 -12.04 27.34
N ILE A 378 10.48 -12.96 26.77
CA ILE A 378 9.96 -14.24 26.26
C ILE A 378 9.43 -15.11 27.41
N ALA A 379 10.14 -15.17 28.55
CA ALA A 379 9.67 -15.93 29.72
C ALA A 379 8.37 -15.39 30.30
N GLU A 380 8.23 -14.06 30.45
CA GLU A 380 7.01 -13.39 30.91
C GLU A 380 5.85 -13.62 29.96
N PHE A 381 6.11 -13.47 28.65
CA PHE A 381 5.11 -13.76 27.63
C PHE A 381 4.62 -15.20 27.68
N ASN A 382 5.53 -16.18 27.70
CA ASN A 382 5.18 -17.60 27.74
C ASN A 382 4.37 -17.95 29.00
N GLY A 383 4.71 -17.35 30.14
CA GLY A 383 3.97 -17.53 31.40
C GLY A 383 2.58 -16.88 31.43
N ALA A 384 2.35 -15.89 30.57
CA ALA A 384 1.09 -15.14 30.49
C ALA A 384 0.07 -15.76 29.51
N VAL A 385 0.52 -16.65 28.59
CA VAL A 385 -0.35 -17.28 27.58
C VAL A 385 -1.43 -18.11 28.25
N GLN A 386 -2.68 -17.86 27.88
CA GLN A 386 -3.84 -18.60 28.38
C GLN A 386 -4.14 -19.84 27.54
N GLU A 387 -4.85 -20.80 28.12
CA GLU A 387 -5.35 -21.97 27.39
C GLU A 387 -6.33 -21.53 26.30
N GLY A 388 -6.33 -22.26 25.18
CA GLY A 388 -7.19 -21.98 24.04
C GLY A 388 -6.70 -22.69 22.79
N GLU A 389 -7.59 -22.88 21.83
CA GLU A 389 -7.25 -23.46 20.54
C GLU A 389 -6.64 -22.39 19.65
N PHE A 390 -5.47 -22.67 19.06
CA PHE A 390 -4.85 -21.79 18.10
C PHE A 390 -5.49 -21.99 16.72
N ASN A 391 -6.05 -20.92 16.15
CA ASN A 391 -6.62 -20.94 14.81
C ASN A 391 -6.25 -19.66 14.03
N PRO A 392 -5.28 -19.72 13.11
CA PRO A 392 -4.82 -18.54 12.36
C PRO A 392 -5.87 -17.96 11.40
N THR A 393 -7.02 -18.62 11.20
CA THR A 393 -8.04 -18.23 10.22
C THR A 393 -9.16 -17.36 10.80
N VAL A 394 -9.22 -17.25 12.12
CA VAL A 394 -10.22 -16.45 12.85
C VAL A 394 -9.53 -15.63 13.95
N LEU A 395 -10.21 -14.65 14.52
CA LEU A 395 -9.81 -14.07 15.81
C LEU A 395 -10.12 -15.13 16.87
N ASP A 396 -9.10 -15.88 17.27
CA ASP A 396 -9.27 -17.11 18.06
C ASP A 396 -9.43 -16.87 19.56
N GLY A 397 -9.21 -15.62 20.03
CA GLY A 397 -9.27 -15.25 21.43
C GLY A 397 -8.19 -15.91 22.31
N LYS A 398 -7.21 -16.63 21.71
CA LYS A 398 -6.08 -17.18 22.45
C LYS A 398 -5.11 -16.05 22.80
N HIS A 399 -5.15 -15.62 24.05
CA HIS A 399 -4.59 -14.35 24.52
C HIS A 399 -3.59 -14.52 25.68
N THR A 400 -3.04 -13.40 26.13
CA THR A 400 -2.20 -13.30 27.32
C THR A 400 -2.91 -12.52 28.41
N GLU A 401 -2.63 -12.85 29.69
CA GLU A 401 -3.11 -12.10 30.86
C GLU A 401 -1.94 -11.64 31.73
N GLY A 402 -2.10 -10.48 32.37
CA GLY A 402 -1.16 -9.96 33.37
C GLY A 402 0.12 -9.35 32.83
N ILE A 403 0.23 -9.12 31.52
CA ILE A 403 1.35 -8.42 30.88
C ILE A 403 0.87 -7.25 30.01
N GLU A 404 1.72 -6.26 29.82
CA GLU A 404 1.48 -5.08 29.00
C GLU A 404 2.65 -4.88 28.00
N PRO A 405 2.38 -4.71 26.70
CA PRO A 405 1.08 -4.81 26.04
C PRO A 405 0.54 -6.25 26.06
N PRO A 406 -0.80 -6.45 26.04
CA PRO A 406 -1.38 -7.78 25.91
C PRO A 406 -1.11 -8.34 24.51
N LYS A 407 -1.39 -9.62 24.29
CA LYS A 407 -1.60 -10.20 22.97
C LYS A 407 -3.01 -10.79 22.92
N SER A 408 -3.90 -10.17 22.12
CA SER A 408 -5.34 -10.43 22.19
C SER A 408 -5.77 -11.71 21.45
N ASN A 409 -5.02 -12.13 20.43
CA ASN A 409 -5.26 -13.35 19.65
C ASN A 409 -3.92 -14.02 19.30
N TRP A 410 -4.00 -15.32 18.95
CA TRP A 410 -2.87 -16.11 18.46
C TRP A 410 -1.67 -16.11 19.41
N ALA A 411 -1.90 -16.07 20.71
CA ALA A 411 -0.84 -16.13 21.70
C ALA A 411 -0.34 -17.58 21.85
N VAL A 412 0.76 -17.87 21.15
CA VAL A 412 1.45 -19.16 21.19
C VAL A 412 2.80 -18.96 21.90
N PRO A 413 3.16 -19.80 22.91
CA PRO A 413 4.47 -19.69 23.56
C PRO A 413 5.62 -19.79 22.55
N ILE A 414 6.71 -19.07 22.80
CA ILE A 414 7.95 -19.13 22.01
C ILE A 414 8.92 -20.04 22.77
N ASP A 415 8.92 -21.34 22.46
CA ASP A 415 9.66 -22.37 23.24
C ASP A 415 10.18 -23.55 22.41
N GLU A 416 9.97 -23.58 21.07
CA GLU A 416 10.47 -24.62 20.17
C GLU A 416 11.57 -24.08 19.23
N PRO A 417 12.88 -24.39 19.54
CA PRO A 417 13.97 -23.98 18.66
C PRO A 417 13.99 -24.75 17.32
N PRO A 418 14.70 -24.25 16.29
CA PRO A 418 15.41 -22.98 16.26
C PRO A 418 14.46 -21.77 16.24
N TYR A 419 14.87 -20.71 16.95
CA TYR A 419 14.19 -19.43 16.99
C TYR A 419 14.62 -18.57 15.79
N LEU A 420 13.68 -17.82 15.25
CA LEU A 420 13.87 -16.95 14.09
C LEU A 420 13.60 -15.50 14.49
N GLY A 421 14.46 -14.59 14.08
CA GLY A 421 14.25 -13.16 14.30
C GLY A 421 14.48 -12.35 13.03
N TYR A 422 13.58 -11.44 12.74
CA TYR A 422 13.60 -10.61 11.53
C TYR A 422 13.63 -9.14 11.91
N ALA A 423 14.70 -8.45 11.50
CA ALA A 423 14.89 -7.04 11.81
C ALA A 423 14.07 -6.14 10.88
N VAL A 424 13.30 -5.21 11.46
CA VAL A 424 12.40 -4.32 10.76
C VAL A 424 12.56 -2.87 11.19
N THR A 425 12.21 -1.97 10.29
CA THR A 425 12.08 -0.52 10.50
C THR A 425 10.75 -0.03 9.92
N CYS A 426 10.55 1.29 9.85
CA CYS A 426 9.39 1.90 9.24
C CYS A 426 9.56 2.06 7.72
N GLY A 427 8.62 1.54 6.94
CA GLY A 427 8.47 1.80 5.52
C GLY A 427 7.17 2.57 5.24
N ILE A 428 7.28 3.86 4.87
CA ILE A 428 6.12 4.67 4.49
C ILE A 428 5.72 4.37 3.04
N THR A 429 4.41 4.14 2.81
CA THR A 429 3.88 3.76 1.50
C THR A 429 3.17 4.91 0.80
N PHE A 430 2.26 5.62 1.50
CA PHE A 430 1.56 6.79 0.98
C PHE A 430 0.99 7.63 2.14
N THR A 431 0.72 8.90 1.85
CA THR A 431 0.22 9.90 2.78
C THR A 431 -1.30 10.08 2.60
N PHE A 432 -2.02 10.50 3.66
CA PHE A 432 -3.48 10.64 3.63
C PHE A 432 -3.94 12.09 3.41
N GLY A 433 -3.07 13.08 3.63
CA GLY A 433 -3.34 14.46 3.31
C GLY A 433 -3.24 14.74 1.81
N GLY A 434 -4.09 15.61 1.30
CA GLY A 434 -4.15 15.95 -0.12
C GLY A 434 -5.07 17.13 -0.43
N LEU A 435 -5.73 17.06 -1.57
CA LEU A 435 -6.66 18.07 -2.08
C LEU A 435 -8.09 17.63 -1.86
N LYS A 436 -8.99 18.59 -1.60
CA LYS A 436 -10.41 18.30 -1.58
C LYS A 436 -10.92 18.15 -3.02
N ILE A 437 -11.72 17.10 -3.22
CA ILE A 437 -12.38 16.82 -4.50
C ILE A 437 -13.87 16.57 -4.26
N ASN A 438 -14.68 16.74 -5.29
CA ASN A 438 -16.07 16.28 -5.32
C ASN A 438 -16.14 14.83 -5.86
N ASP A 439 -17.34 14.28 -5.96
CA ASP A 439 -17.63 12.92 -6.44
C ASP A 439 -17.34 12.70 -7.93
N THR A 440 -17.14 13.77 -8.69
CA THR A 440 -16.67 13.75 -10.09
C THR A 440 -15.16 14.02 -10.23
N THR A 441 -14.42 13.99 -9.10
CA THR A 441 -12.97 14.19 -9.00
C THR A 441 -12.45 15.60 -9.34
N HIS A 442 -13.33 16.60 -9.46
CA HIS A 442 -12.89 17.98 -9.59
C HIS A 442 -12.29 18.48 -8.28
N VAL A 443 -11.12 19.11 -8.37
CA VAL A 443 -10.48 19.76 -7.23
C VAL A 443 -11.28 21.02 -6.89
N LEU A 444 -11.64 21.16 -5.62
CA LEU A 444 -12.34 22.32 -5.09
C LEU A 444 -11.35 23.38 -4.64
N ASP A 445 -11.72 24.65 -4.77
CA ASP A 445 -10.97 25.76 -4.21
C ASP A 445 -11.45 26.13 -2.80
N THR A 446 -10.90 27.20 -2.23
CA THR A 446 -11.24 27.66 -0.88
C THR A 446 -12.48 28.55 -0.85
N GLU A 447 -13.10 28.83 -1.99
CA GLU A 447 -14.28 29.68 -2.12
C GLU A 447 -15.56 28.87 -2.35
N ASP A 448 -15.46 27.56 -2.67
CA ASP A 448 -16.57 26.61 -2.91
C ASP A 448 -17.16 25.96 -1.61
#